data_466b884270aa4ddf8d7856f6cd50abc5
#
_entry.id   466b884270aa4ddf8d7856f6cd50abc5
#
_cell.length_a   1.000
_cell.length_b   1.000
_cell.length_c   1.000
_cell.angle_alpha   90.00
_cell.angle_beta   90.00
_cell.angle_gamma   90.00
#
_symmetry.space_group_name_H-M   'P 1'
#
loop_
_entity.id
_entity.type
_entity.pdbx_description
1 polymer ?
#
loop_
_entity_poly.entity_id
_entity_poly.type
_entity_poly.pdbx_seq_one_letter_code
_entity_poly.pdbx_strand_id
1 'polypeptide(L)' 'MEHQGMKYMEAHKRWISQAKELIPQVPDFKGDFVKSLNERIDSGIPLTPKQFKSLKKVVWYLKKQTEGK' A
#
# COMPACT_ATOMS: atom_id res chain seq x y z
N MET A 1 13.36 -15.99 -12.68
CA MET A 1 12.14 -15.65 -13.33
C MET A 1 10.96 -15.63 -12.40
N GLU A 2 10.60 -16.75 -11.83
CA GLU A 2 9.52 -16.77 -10.85
C GLU A 2 9.83 -15.91 -9.66
N HIS A 3 11.12 -15.81 -9.34
CA HIS A 3 11.55 -15.02 -8.19
C HIS A 3 11.21 -13.55 -8.31
N GLN A 4 11.16 -13.03 -9.54
CA GLN A 4 10.83 -11.62 -9.74
C GLN A 4 9.39 -11.34 -9.36
N GLY A 5 8.48 -12.25 -9.72
CA GLY A 5 7.09 -12.10 -9.35
C GLY A 5 6.91 -12.09 -7.85
N MET A 6 7.62 -12.98 -7.15
CA MET A 6 7.55 -13.04 -5.70
C MET A 6 8.11 -11.76 -5.05
N LYS A 7 9.17 -11.22 -5.63
CA LYS A 7 9.75 -9.98 -5.10
C LYS A 7 8.77 -8.82 -5.22
N TYR A 8 8.07 -8.74 -6.35
CA TYR A 8 7.07 -7.70 -6.52
C TYR A 8 5.94 -7.84 -5.51
N MET A 9 5.49 -9.07 -5.30
CA MET A 9 4.42 -9.30 -4.33
C MET A 9 4.85 -8.93 -2.92
N GLU A 10 6.09 -9.27 -2.55
CA GLU A 10 6.59 -8.92 -1.23
C GLU A 10 6.69 -7.40 -1.06
N ALA A 11 7.15 -6.71 -2.09
CA ALA A 11 7.22 -5.25 -2.04
C ALA A 11 5.82 -4.66 -1.90
N HIS A 12 4.86 -5.17 -2.67
CA HIS A 12 3.48 -4.69 -2.59
C HIS A 12 2.90 -4.91 -1.21
N LYS A 13 3.12 -6.09 -0.64
CA LYS A 13 2.62 -6.40 0.70
C LYS A 13 3.23 -5.47 1.75
N ARG A 14 4.52 -5.19 1.61
CA ARG A 14 5.21 -4.33 2.56
C ARG A 14 4.64 -2.91 2.51
N TRP A 15 4.42 -2.37 1.33
CA TRP A 15 3.86 -1.03 1.19
C TRP A 15 2.43 -0.97 1.72
N ILE A 16 1.65 -2.02 1.45
CA ILE A 16 0.28 -2.08 1.97
C ILE A 16 0.28 -2.15 3.48
N SER A 17 1.18 -2.93 4.08
CA SER A 17 1.30 -3.02 5.54
C SER A 17 1.61 -1.67 6.15
N GLN A 18 2.53 -0.92 5.54
CA GLN A 18 2.86 0.41 6.03
C GLN A 18 1.65 1.34 5.97
N ALA A 19 0.92 1.29 4.85
CA ALA A 19 -0.28 2.10 4.72
C ALA A 19 -1.31 1.74 5.79
N LYS A 20 -1.51 0.45 6.03
CA LYS A 20 -2.48 -0.01 7.02
C LYS A 20 -2.11 0.45 8.44
N GLU A 21 -0.82 0.51 8.73
CA GLU A 21 -0.36 0.99 10.03
C GLU A 21 -0.57 2.48 10.19
N LEU A 22 -0.44 3.24 9.10
CA LEU A 22 -0.54 4.70 9.16
C LEU A 22 -1.98 5.21 9.09
N ILE A 23 -2.86 4.48 8.41
CA ILE A 23 -4.25 4.92 8.24
C ILE A 23 -4.94 5.25 9.55
N PRO A 24 -4.85 4.40 10.60
CA PRO A 24 -5.50 4.74 11.88
C PRO A 24 -4.98 6.02 12.52
N GLN A 25 -3.78 6.43 12.14
CA GLN A 25 -3.18 7.65 12.70
C GLN A 25 -3.64 8.92 11.97
N VAL A 26 -4.33 8.75 10.85
CA VAL A 26 -4.85 9.87 10.05
C VAL A 26 -6.36 9.66 9.90
N PRO A 27 -7.16 10.09 10.89
CA PRO A 27 -8.60 9.78 10.93
C PRO A 27 -9.38 10.26 9.72
N ASP A 28 -8.92 11.33 9.09
CA ASP A 28 -9.64 11.88 7.92
C ASP A 28 -9.35 11.12 6.64
N PHE A 29 -8.40 10.21 6.65
CA PHE A 29 -8.04 9.47 5.47
C PHE A 29 -8.95 8.24 5.29
N LYS A 30 -9.52 8.11 4.10
CA LYS A 30 -10.35 6.96 3.77
C LYS A 30 -9.47 5.85 3.23
N GLY A 31 -9.50 4.69 3.88
CA GLY A 31 -8.63 3.59 3.51
C GLY A 31 -9.17 2.66 2.44
N ASP A 32 -10.24 3.06 1.74
CA ASP A 32 -10.89 2.19 0.76
C ASP A 32 -9.94 1.78 -0.37
N PHE A 33 -9.13 2.72 -0.83
CA PHE A 33 -8.17 2.43 -1.90
C PHE A 33 -7.16 1.36 -1.46
N VAL A 34 -6.59 1.53 -0.27
CA VAL A 34 -5.62 0.58 0.26
C VAL A 34 -6.28 -0.77 0.52
N LYS A 35 -7.51 -0.75 1.02
CA LYS A 35 -8.24 -1.99 1.26
C LYS A 35 -8.44 -2.77 -0.03
N SER A 36 -8.80 -2.08 -1.12
CA SER A 36 -8.97 -2.71 -2.42
C SER A 36 -7.67 -3.34 -2.90
N LEU A 37 -6.56 -2.63 -2.74
CA LEU A 37 -5.26 -3.16 -3.14
C LEU A 37 -4.88 -4.38 -2.29
N ASN A 38 -5.18 -4.34 -1.01
CA ASN A 38 -4.90 -5.45 -0.13
C ASN A 38 -5.68 -6.70 -0.53
N GLU A 39 -6.96 -6.53 -0.87
CA GLU A 39 -7.80 -7.65 -1.32
C GLU A 39 -7.24 -8.27 -2.61
N ARG A 40 -6.75 -7.42 -3.50
CA ARG A 40 -6.14 -7.89 -4.74
C ARG A 40 -4.91 -8.76 -4.45
N ILE A 41 -4.06 -8.30 -3.54
CA ILE A 41 -2.87 -9.05 -3.15
C ILE A 41 -3.24 -10.36 -2.46
N ASP A 42 -4.25 -10.32 -1.59
CA ASP A 42 -4.70 -11.53 -0.90
C ASP A 42 -5.23 -12.58 -1.88
N SER A 43 -5.74 -12.12 -3.02
CA SER A 43 -6.22 -13.03 -4.07
C SER A 43 -5.08 -13.54 -4.95
N GLY A 44 -3.84 -13.16 -4.66
CA GLY A 44 -2.69 -13.60 -5.43
C GLY A 44 -2.44 -12.79 -6.68
N ILE A 45 -3.07 -11.64 -6.81
CA ILE A 45 -2.93 -10.77 -7.98
C ILE A 45 -2.03 -9.59 -7.64
N PRO A 46 -0.88 -9.44 -8.31
CA PRO A 46 0.00 -8.30 -8.02
C PRO A 46 -0.62 -6.98 -8.48
N LEU A 47 -0.18 -5.90 -7.86
CA LEU A 47 -0.63 -4.57 -8.24
C LEU A 47 -0.08 -4.21 -9.62
N THR A 48 -0.86 -3.44 -10.40
CA THR A 48 -0.34 -2.88 -11.64
C THR A 48 0.70 -1.80 -11.29
N PRO A 49 1.60 -1.47 -12.23
CA PRO A 49 2.56 -0.40 -11.97
C PRO A 49 1.89 0.92 -11.58
N LYS A 50 0.76 1.21 -12.19
CA LYS A 50 0.00 2.42 -11.89
C LYS A 50 -0.54 2.38 -10.46
N GLN A 51 -1.08 1.24 -10.06
CA GLN A 51 -1.61 1.08 -8.70
C GLN A 51 -0.49 1.17 -7.66
N PHE A 52 0.64 0.56 -7.94
CA PHE A 52 1.77 0.59 -7.02
C PHE A 52 2.29 2.01 -6.85
N LYS A 53 2.37 2.75 -7.95
CA LYS A 53 2.80 4.15 -7.89
C LYS A 53 1.85 4.97 -7.03
N SER A 54 0.55 4.76 -7.20
CA SER A 54 -0.46 5.45 -6.39
C SER A 54 -0.34 5.08 -4.93
N LEU A 55 -0.09 3.80 -4.63
CA LEU A 55 0.09 3.34 -3.26
C LEU A 55 1.29 4.02 -2.59
N LYS A 56 2.39 4.16 -3.32
CA LYS A 56 3.55 4.86 -2.78
C LYS A 56 3.22 6.30 -2.42
N LYS A 57 2.45 6.97 -3.26
CA LYS A 57 2.03 8.33 -2.98
C LYS A 57 1.16 8.40 -1.74
N VAL A 58 0.28 7.43 -1.56
CA VAL A 58 -0.58 7.37 -0.38
C VAL A 58 0.26 7.20 0.87
N VAL A 59 1.22 6.27 0.85
CA VAL A 59 2.09 6.06 2.00
C VAL A 59 2.88 7.32 2.31
N TRP A 60 3.41 7.97 1.29
CA TRP A 60 4.15 9.21 1.47
C TRP A 60 3.29 10.28 2.12
N TYR A 61 2.06 10.43 1.65
CA TYR A 61 1.12 11.39 2.21
C TYR A 61 0.84 11.07 3.70
N LEU A 62 0.58 9.80 3.99
CA LEU A 62 0.27 9.39 5.36
C LEU A 62 1.45 9.63 6.29
N LYS A 63 2.66 9.34 5.82
CA LYS A 63 3.86 9.61 6.62
C LYS A 63 4.00 11.09 6.93
N LYS A 64 3.75 11.93 5.94
CA LYS A 64 3.82 13.37 6.14
C LYS A 64 2.83 13.83 7.19
N GLN A 65 1.62 13.28 7.16
CA GLN A 65 0.59 13.64 8.11
C GLN A 65 0.97 13.22 9.54
N THR A 66 1.57 12.04 9.68
CA THR A 66 1.95 11.56 11.01
C THR A 66 3.20 12.23 11.52
N GLU A 67 4.15 12.54 10.65
CA GLU A 67 5.38 13.23 11.04
C GLU A 67 5.15 14.68 11.42
N GLY A 68 4.11 15.28 10.86
CA GLY A 68 3.79 16.67 11.13
C GLY A 68 3.22 16.91 12.50
N LYS A 69 3.02 15.86 13.23
CA LYS A 69 2.52 15.94 14.60
C LYS A 69 3.64 15.78 15.60
#